data_b0bfe3912e108efd89e3716add26f6e3
#
_entry.id   b0bfe3912e108efd89e3716add26f6e3
#
_cell.length_a   1.000
_cell.length_b   1.000
_cell.length_c   1.000
_cell.angle_alpha   90.00
_cell.angle_beta   90.00
_cell.angle_gamma   90.00
#
_symmetry.space_group_name_H-M   'P 1'
#
loop_
_entity.id
_entity.type
_entity.pdbx_description
1 polymer ?
#
loop_
_entity_poly.entity_id
_entity_poly.type
_entity_poly.pdbx_seq_one_letter_code
_entity_poly.pdbx_strand_id
1 'polypeptide(L)'
;LSNKAILERPKIIPQKGPQEKFLRCPSDIVIYGGSAGSGKSYAALMEPLYHVGNPDFGAVIFRRSLVSITAEGALYDTSRKLYPLLGAVASKSPRIQWTFPSKARISMAHLQHDDTVFDWHGTQIPLIIFDELCEFTKHQFFYMLSRNRSTCGVKPYIRATCNPDADSWVADFISWWIDQETGYPIKERGGVIRYMIRVGDVIQWGDTPQELIERYPEFDVGDAKSVTFIPATIHDNQELLRHNPQYLANLKSLPTVERERLLHGNWKIKPAAGMFFKRSQIGDMLSVIPGDVIQWVRGWDLAATSESEGGEPAYTSGVLMGKRKDGRYVVADVINVRQSASEVRQTIKHTAQTDKAKYQQVRIRLPQDPGQAGKDQAQSYIKFLSGFSVTATLESGSKETRAEPMAAQWQAGNFDVLTADWNEAYFSQLESFPASRYKDMVDASSSAFAELELRNLFNLKALIS
;
A
#
# COMPACT_ATOMS: atom_id res chain seq x y z
N LEU A 1 29.93 31.89 -44.27
CA LEU A 1 30.18 30.51 -43.84
C LEU A 1 29.38 30.28 -42.56
N SER A 2 28.19 29.75 -42.75
CA SER A 2 27.24 29.45 -41.68
C SER A 2 27.63 28.11 -41.00
N ASN A 3 28.21 28.17 -39.80
CA ASN A 3 28.29 27.01 -38.91
C ASN A 3 26.88 26.71 -38.39
N LYS A 4 26.12 25.85 -39.10
CA LYS A 4 24.99 25.16 -38.52
C LYS A 4 25.58 24.16 -37.50
N ALA A 5 25.56 24.55 -36.22
CA ALA A 5 25.73 23.57 -35.16
C ALA A 5 24.65 22.50 -35.34
N ILE A 6 25.07 21.33 -35.69
CA ILE A 6 24.18 20.14 -35.66
C ILE A 6 23.85 19.94 -34.18
N LEU A 7 22.69 20.43 -33.78
CA LEU A 7 22.10 20.14 -32.47
C LEU A 7 21.88 18.62 -32.45
N GLU A 8 22.80 17.90 -31.82
CA GLU A 8 22.59 16.48 -31.57
C GLU A 8 21.27 16.33 -30.79
N ARG A 9 20.33 15.57 -31.37
CA ARG A 9 19.06 15.27 -30.70
C ARG A 9 19.41 14.54 -29.38
N PRO A 10 18.84 14.96 -28.26
CA PRO A 10 19.11 14.31 -26.99
C PRO A 10 18.77 12.82 -27.09
N LYS A 11 19.75 11.98 -26.87
CA LYS A 11 19.57 10.52 -26.91
C LYS A 11 18.98 10.07 -25.57
N ILE A 12 17.76 9.53 -25.59
CA ILE A 12 17.15 8.84 -24.45
C ILE A 12 17.68 7.43 -24.47
N ILE A 13 18.61 7.11 -23.57
CA ILE A 13 19.29 5.83 -23.50
C ILE A 13 19.04 5.17 -22.16
N PRO A 14 18.56 3.91 -22.13
CA PRO A 14 18.43 3.18 -20.87
C PRO A 14 19.80 2.85 -20.28
N GLN A 15 19.85 2.75 -18.97
CA GLN A 15 21.03 2.23 -18.29
C GLN A 15 21.15 0.72 -18.57
N LYS A 16 22.40 0.27 -18.74
CA LYS A 16 22.71 -1.17 -18.96
C LYS A 16 22.24 -2.01 -17.78
N GLY A 17 21.87 -3.24 -18.05
CA GLY A 17 21.45 -4.20 -17.05
C GLY A 17 19.93 -4.28 -16.92
N PRO A 18 19.35 -4.23 -15.68
CA PRO A 18 17.93 -4.47 -15.46
C PRO A 18 16.99 -3.51 -16.23
N GLN A 19 17.35 -2.23 -16.34
CA GLN A 19 16.54 -1.26 -17.09
C GLN A 19 16.48 -1.60 -18.59
N GLU A 20 17.60 -1.93 -19.18
CA GLU A 20 17.67 -2.37 -20.59
C GLU A 20 16.91 -3.69 -20.80
N LYS A 21 17.06 -4.65 -19.85
CA LYS A 21 16.32 -5.93 -19.89
C LYS A 21 14.80 -5.70 -19.84
N PHE A 22 14.35 -4.80 -18.97
CA PHE A 22 12.92 -4.45 -18.87
C PHE A 22 12.37 -3.92 -20.20
N LEU A 23 13.05 -2.97 -20.81
CA LEU A 23 12.62 -2.32 -22.05
C LEU A 23 12.69 -3.23 -23.28
N ARG A 24 13.56 -4.26 -23.27
CA ARG A 24 13.72 -5.21 -24.39
C ARG A 24 12.94 -6.51 -24.19
N CYS A 25 12.26 -6.67 -23.06
CA CYS A 25 11.63 -7.94 -22.73
C CYS A 25 10.37 -8.18 -23.60
N PRO A 26 10.25 -9.31 -24.30
CA PRO A 26 9.11 -9.60 -25.19
C PRO A 26 7.88 -10.14 -24.44
N SER A 27 7.95 -10.39 -23.14
CA SER A 27 6.85 -10.97 -22.36
C SER A 27 5.61 -10.08 -22.34
N ASP A 28 4.45 -10.71 -22.29
CA ASP A 28 3.17 -10.02 -22.18
C ASP A 28 3.07 -9.21 -20.89
N ILE A 29 3.64 -9.73 -19.77
CA ILE A 29 3.66 -9.07 -18.48
C ILE A 29 5.09 -9.05 -17.96
N VAL A 30 5.62 -7.87 -17.65
CA VAL A 30 6.95 -7.70 -17.04
C VAL A 30 6.80 -6.91 -15.74
N ILE A 31 7.30 -7.49 -14.66
CA ILE A 31 7.39 -6.85 -13.35
C ILE A 31 8.85 -6.48 -13.09
N TYR A 32 9.13 -5.20 -13.01
CA TYR A 32 10.44 -4.63 -12.70
C TYR A 32 10.45 -4.23 -11.23
N GLY A 33 10.97 -5.11 -10.39
CA GLY A 33 10.90 -4.96 -8.94
C GLY A 33 12.25 -4.95 -8.25
N GLY A 34 12.29 -4.38 -7.05
CA GLY A 34 13.50 -4.35 -6.24
C GLY A 34 13.71 -3.04 -5.49
N SER A 35 14.95 -2.73 -5.14
CA SER A 35 15.27 -1.64 -4.23
C SER A 35 14.79 -0.27 -4.72
N ALA A 36 14.58 0.65 -3.80
CA ALA A 36 14.27 2.04 -4.09
C ALA A 36 15.45 2.69 -4.86
N GLY A 37 15.14 3.65 -5.72
CA GLY A 37 16.16 4.37 -6.49
C GLY A 37 16.80 3.59 -7.64
N SER A 38 16.34 2.39 -7.98
CA SER A 38 16.91 1.55 -9.06
C SER A 38 16.52 1.99 -10.48
N GLY A 39 15.81 3.11 -10.67
CA GLY A 39 15.46 3.67 -11.98
C GLY A 39 14.20 3.09 -12.62
N LYS A 40 13.34 2.39 -11.85
CA LYS A 40 12.15 1.69 -12.32
C LYS A 40 11.11 2.63 -12.96
N SER A 41 10.70 3.68 -12.26
CA SER A 41 9.69 4.65 -12.77
C SER A 41 10.18 5.40 -14.01
N TYR A 42 11.50 5.64 -14.11
CA TYR A 42 12.07 6.22 -15.33
C TYR A 42 11.99 5.25 -16.51
N ALA A 43 12.24 3.95 -16.30
CA ALA A 43 12.05 2.92 -17.31
C ALA A 43 10.58 2.81 -17.75
N ALA A 44 9.64 2.90 -16.79
CA ALA A 44 8.21 2.93 -17.07
C ALA A 44 7.79 4.11 -17.97
N LEU A 45 8.42 5.29 -17.79
CA LEU A 45 8.23 6.44 -18.68
C LEU A 45 8.87 6.26 -20.07
N MET A 46 9.95 5.50 -20.17
CA MET A 46 10.62 5.24 -21.46
C MET A 46 9.89 4.19 -22.29
N GLU A 47 9.25 3.21 -21.66
CA GLU A 47 8.64 2.07 -22.33
C GLU A 47 7.68 2.44 -23.48
N PRO A 48 6.71 3.36 -23.30
CA PRO A 48 5.78 3.71 -24.37
C PRO A 48 6.45 4.44 -25.54
N LEU A 49 7.66 4.96 -25.37
CA LEU A 49 8.37 5.70 -26.41
C LEU A 49 8.72 4.85 -27.65
N TYR A 50 8.76 3.54 -27.51
CA TYR A 50 8.94 2.62 -28.63
C TYR A 50 7.82 2.73 -29.69
N HIS A 51 6.64 3.17 -29.28
CA HIS A 51 5.45 3.14 -30.11
C HIS A 51 4.89 4.54 -30.43
N VAL A 52 5.51 5.62 -29.92
CA VAL A 52 4.99 7.00 -30.13
C VAL A 52 5.04 7.48 -31.58
N GLY A 53 5.67 6.74 -32.49
CA GLY A 53 5.60 6.99 -33.93
C GLY A 53 4.28 6.54 -34.59
N ASN A 54 3.50 5.69 -33.93
CA ASN A 54 2.23 5.16 -34.39
C ASN A 54 1.08 6.09 -33.96
N PRO A 55 0.33 6.75 -34.85
CA PRO A 55 -0.72 7.72 -34.51
C PRO A 55 -1.86 7.14 -33.68
N ASP A 56 -2.15 5.85 -33.85
CA ASP A 56 -3.25 5.16 -33.18
C ASP A 56 -2.82 4.54 -31.81
N PHE A 57 -1.55 4.66 -31.46
CA PHE A 57 -1.04 4.11 -30.20
C PHE A 57 -1.48 4.95 -29.00
N GLY A 58 -1.94 4.24 -27.96
CA GLY A 58 -2.23 4.81 -26.65
C GLY A 58 -1.64 3.97 -25.52
N ALA A 59 -1.02 4.62 -24.56
CA ALA A 59 -0.57 4.00 -23.32
C ALA A 59 -1.22 4.68 -22.11
N VAL A 60 -1.43 3.91 -21.04
CA VAL A 60 -1.87 4.45 -19.75
C VAL A 60 -0.93 4.00 -18.65
N ILE A 61 -0.42 4.97 -17.89
CA ILE A 61 0.42 4.74 -16.72
C ILE A 61 -0.43 5.01 -15.48
N PHE A 62 -0.60 3.98 -14.66
CA PHE A 62 -1.40 4.04 -13.44
C PHE A 62 -0.52 4.23 -12.20
N ARG A 63 -0.98 5.07 -11.29
CA ARG A 63 -0.57 5.17 -9.89
C ARG A 63 -1.78 5.01 -8.97
N ARG A 64 -1.55 4.75 -7.69
CA ARG A 64 -2.66 4.57 -6.74
C ARG A 64 -3.50 5.83 -6.56
N SER A 65 -2.88 7.01 -6.53
CA SER A 65 -3.57 8.28 -6.30
C SER A 65 -3.13 9.37 -7.28
N LEU A 66 -3.97 10.40 -7.46
CA LEU A 66 -3.62 11.56 -8.28
C LEU A 66 -2.41 12.33 -7.69
N VAL A 67 -2.33 12.40 -6.35
CA VAL A 67 -1.21 13.06 -5.66
C VAL A 67 0.11 12.36 -5.99
N SER A 68 0.15 11.03 -5.99
CA SER A 68 1.36 10.26 -6.34
C SER A 68 1.80 10.44 -7.80
N ILE A 69 0.91 10.91 -8.69
CA ILE A 69 1.25 11.28 -10.08
C ILE A 69 1.82 12.68 -10.16
N THR A 70 1.26 13.65 -9.41
CA THR A 70 1.46 15.09 -9.61
C THR A 70 2.37 15.77 -8.60
N ALA A 71 2.74 15.10 -7.52
CA ALA A 71 3.67 15.63 -6.52
C ALA A 71 5.03 16.01 -7.16
N GLU A 72 5.75 16.93 -6.54
CA GLU A 72 7.06 17.35 -6.99
C GLU A 72 8.03 16.15 -7.07
N GLY A 73 8.73 16.01 -8.19
CA GLY A 73 9.60 14.87 -8.46
C GLY A 73 8.89 13.56 -8.79
N ALA A 74 7.55 13.53 -8.78
CA ALA A 74 6.76 12.36 -9.14
C ALA A 74 6.72 12.09 -10.66
N LEU A 75 5.84 11.16 -11.06
CA LEU A 75 5.78 10.63 -12.41
C LEU A 75 5.55 11.72 -13.48
N TYR A 76 4.58 12.62 -13.25
CA TYR A 76 4.28 13.70 -14.19
C TYR A 76 5.45 14.68 -14.30
N ASP A 77 6.02 15.07 -13.18
CA ASP A 77 7.16 16.03 -13.17
C ASP A 77 8.39 15.43 -13.86
N THR A 78 8.68 14.15 -13.65
CA THR A 78 9.74 13.43 -14.36
C THR A 78 9.45 13.35 -15.87
N SER A 79 8.21 13.11 -16.27
CA SER A 79 7.83 13.07 -17.70
C SER A 79 8.00 14.41 -18.40
N ARG A 80 7.87 15.55 -17.69
CA ARG A 80 8.12 16.90 -18.21
C ARG A 80 9.57 17.12 -18.65
N LYS A 81 10.51 16.34 -18.11
CA LYS A 81 11.93 16.38 -18.52
C LYS A 81 12.21 15.50 -19.72
N LEU A 82 11.34 14.53 -20.00
CA LEU A 82 11.57 13.49 -21.01
C LEU A 82 10.75 13.72 -22.30
N TYR A 83 9.44 13.83 -22.20
CA TYR A 83 8.54 13.82 -23.36
C TYR A 83 8.61 15.06 -24.27
N PRO A 84 8.83 16.28 -23.71
CA PRO A 84 9.05 17.46 -24.57
C PRO A 84 10.26 17.36 -25.49
N LEU A 85 11.29 16.55 -25.13
CA LEU A 85 12.45 16.30 -26.00
C LEU A 85 12.05 15.63 -27.33
N LEU A 86 10.89 14.96 -27.35
CA LEU A 86 10.30 14.31 -28.51
C LEU A 86 9.14 15.12 -29.13
N GLY A 87 9.00 16.39 -28.73
CA GLY A 87 7.95 17.28 -29.24
C GLY A 87 6.56 17.03 -28.65
N ALA A 88 6.44 16.26 -27.58
CA ALA A 88 5.15 15.99 -26.95
C ALA A 88 4.63 17.22 -26.19
N VAL A 89 3.32 17.42 -26.23
CA VAL A 89 2.59 18.49 -25.55
C VAL A 89 1.68 17.89 -24.48
N ALA A 90 1.71 18.47 -23.29
CA ALA A 90 0.91 18.03 -22.15
C ALA A 90 -0.46 18.73 -22.12
N SER A 91 -1.51 17.96 -21.77
CA SER A 91 -2.81 18.44 -21.31
C SER A 91 -3.07 17.91 -19.90
N LYS A 92 -3.74 18.71 -19.03
CA LYS A 92 -4.14 18.29 -17.69
C LYS A 92 -5.64 18.05 -17.54
N SER A 93 -6.43 18.46 -18.53
CA SER A 93 -7.89 18.34 -18.49
C SER A 93 -8.38 17.68 -19.78
N PRO A 94 -9.31 16.73 -19.73
CA PRO A 94 -9.92 16.11 -18.55
C PRO A 94 -9.00 15.10 -17.80
N ARG A 95 -7.86 14.74 -18.41
CA ARG A 95 -6.85 13.81 -17.85
C ARG A 95 -5.44 14.37 -18.08
N ILE A 96 -4.50 13.95 -17.27
CA ILE A 96 -3.08 14.18 -17.56
C ILE A 96 -2.71 13.31 -18.76
N GLN A 97 -2.39 13.96 -19.88
CA GLN A 97 -2.09 13.28 -21.13
C GLN A 97 -0.99 14.01 -21.88
N TRP A 98 -0.08 13.24 -22.44
CA TRP A 98 0.90 13.70 -23.41
C TRP A 98 0.46 13.30 -24.82
N THR A 99 0.52 14.25 -25.74
CA THR A 99 0.24 14.01 -27.16
C THR A 99 1.51 14.29 -27.96
N PHE A 100 1.94 13.29 -28.70
CA PHE A 100 3.15 13.36 -29.55
C PHE A 100 2.82 13.94 -30.95
N PRO A 101 3.84 14.39 -31.71
CA PRO A 101 3.62 14.91 -33.06
C PRO A 101 2.90 13.94 -34.00
N SER A 102 3.08 12.65 -33.85
CA SER A 102 2.38 11.58 -34.54
C SER A 102 0.87 11.50 -34.23
N LYS A 103 0.43 12.08 -33.10
CA LYS A 103 -0.85 11.96 -32.39
C LYS A 103 -0.93 10.79 -31.41
N ALA A 104 0.12 9.97 -31.28
CA ALA A 104 0.19 8.99 -30.19
C ALA A 104 -0.01 9.64 -28.81
N ARG A 105 -0.62 8.92 -27.89
CA ARG A 105 -1.00 9.47 -26.58
C ARG A 105 -0.47 8.61 -25.44
N ILE A 106 0.07 9.27 -24.42
CA ILE A 106 0.41 8.65 -23.13
C ILE A 106 -0.38 9.35 -22.05
N SER A 107 -1.30 8.64 -21.43
CA SER A 107 -2.13 9.15 -20.32
C SER A 107 -1.59 8.69 -18.97
N MET A 108 -1.76 9.53 -17.95
CA MET A 108 -1.50 9.18 -16.56
C MET A 108 -2.82 9.20 -15.80
N ALA A 109 -3.12 8.12 -15.09
CA ALA A 109 -4.38 7.94 -14.39
C ALA A 109 -4.15 7.26 -13.04
N HIS A 110 -5.19 7.23 -12.20
CA HIS A 110 -5.13 6.57 -10.90
C HIS A 110 -6.28 5.58 -10.72
N LEU A 111 -6.02 4.58 -9.87
CA LEU A 111 -7.02 3.60 -9.43
C LEU A 111 -7.03 3.60 -7.90
N GLN A 112 -7.70 4.58 -7.30
CA GLN A 112 -7.68 4.80 -5.86
C GLN A 112 -8.48 3.74 -5.09
N HIS A 113 -9.61 3.32 -5.62
CA HIS A 113 -10.52 2.32 -5.06
C HIS A 113 -10.72 1.18 -6.05
N ASP A 114 -11.19 0.03 -5.58
CA ASP A 114 -11.38 -1.15 -6.42
C ASP A 114 -12.42 -0.92 -7.52
N ASP A 115 -13.47 -0.16 -7.24
CA ASP A 115 -14.51 0.23 -8.18
C ASP A 115 -14.05 1.21 -9.27
N THR A 116 -12.95 1.94 -9.05
CA THR A 116 -12.38 2.87 -10.06
C THR A 116 -11.98 2.16 -11.36
N VAL A 117 -11.81 0.85 -11.33
CA VAL A 117 -11.55 0.07 -12.57
C VAL A 117 -12.72 0.11 -13.55
N PHE A 118 -13.94 0.33 -13.05
CA PHE A 118 -15.14 0.41 -13.92
C PHE A 118 -15.17 1.65 -14.80
N ASP A 119 -14.44 2.71 -14.45
CA ASP A 119 -14.25 3.90 -15.31
C ASP A 119 -13.55 3.55 -16.63
N TRP A 120 -12.91 2.38 -16.68
CA TRP A 120 -12.19 1.85 -17.84
C TRP A 120 -13.02 0.81 -18.62
N HIS A 121 -14.29 0.64 -18.27
CA HIS A 121 -15.18 -0.27 -18.98
C HIS A 121 -15.26 0.11 -20.49
N GLY A 122 -15.18 -0.88 -21.36
CA GLY A 122 -15.24 -0.65 -22.81
C GLY A 122 -13.96 -0.12 -23.45
N THR A 123 -12.93 0.28 -22.67
CA THR A 123 -11.68 0.82 -23.24
C THR A 123 -10.80 -0.25 -23.88
N GLN A 124 -9.91 0.19 -24.78
CA GLN A 124 -8.86 -0.61 -25.41
C GLN A 124 -7.53 0.10 -25.14
N ILE A 125 -6.62 -0.58 -24.46
CA ILE A 125 -5.34 0.01 -24.04
C ILE A 125 -4.22 -0.91 -24.51
N PRO A 126 -3.47 -0.55 -25.57
CA PRO A 126 -2.35 -1.35 -26.07
C PRO A 126 -1.25 -1.58 -25.03
N LEU A 127 -0.89 -0.55 -24.27
CA LEU A 127 0.10 -0.65 -23.21
C LEU A 127 -0.46 -0.12 -21.89
N ILE A 128 -0.53 -1.00 -20.90
CA ILE A 128 -0.86 -0.64 -19.53
C ILE A 128 0.41 -0.69 -18.69
N ILE A 129 0.67 0.36 -17.91
CA ILE A 129 1.79 0.42 -16.99
C ILE A 129 1.26 0.67 -15.59
N PHE A 130 1.63 -0.20 -14.65
CA PHE A 130 1.39 -0.01 -13.23
C PHE A 130 2.70 0.46 -12.58
N ASP A 131 2.79 1.70 -12.17
CA ASP A 131 3.92 2.19 -11.40
C ASP A 131 3.60 2.07 -9.90
N GLU A 132 4.45 1.36 -9.16
CA GLU A 132 4.22 0.89 -7.78
C GLU A 132 3.10 -0.17 -7.67
N LEU A 133 3.22 -1.29 -8.39
CA LEU A 133 2.20 -2.35 -8.48
C LEU A 133 1.74 -2.88 -7.11
N CYS A 134 2.61 -2.92 -6.11
CA CYS A 134 2.25 -3.37 -4.76
C CYS A 134 1.17 -2.52 -4.09
N GLU A 135 0.94 -1.29 -4.54
CA GLU A 135 -0.13 -0.42 -4.04
C GLU A 135 -1.51 -0.78 -4.61
N PHE A 136 -1.59 -1.62 -5.66
CA PHE A 136 -2.84 -2.01 -6.31
C PHE A 136 -3.33 -3.36 -5.79
N THR A 137 -4.64 -3.55 -5.80
CA THR A 137 -5.22 -4.84 -5.46
C THR A 137 -5.06 -5.84 -6.61
N LYS A 138 -5.08 -7.14 -6.27
CA LYS A 138 -5.11 -8.21 -7.27
C LYS A 138 -6.30 -8.06 -8.24
N HIS A 139 -7.46 -7.64 -7.71
CA HIS A 139 -8.66 -7.36 -8.51
C HIS A 139 -8.39 -6.27 -9.56
N GLN A 140 -7.82 -5.14 -9.15
CA GLN A 140 -7.50 -4.03 -10.07
C GLN A 140 -6.59 -4.49 -11.21
N PHE A 141 -5.53 -5.21 -10.90
CA PHE A 141 -4.59 -5.69 -11.90
C PHE A 141 -5.26 -6.62 -12.93
N PHE A 142 -5.99 -7.64 -12.48
CA PHE A 142 -6.62 -8.61 -13.38
C PHE A 142 -7.83 -8.06 -14.12
N TYR A 143 -8.56 -7.11 -13.54
CA TYR A 143 -9.60 -6.39 -14.27
C TYR A 143 -9.00 -5.60 -15.42
N MET A 144 -7.94 -4.85 -15.19
CA MET A 144 -7.27 -4.05 -16.23
C MET A 144 -6.59 -4.92 -17.27
N LEU A 145 -6.13 -6.13 -16.94
CA LEU A 145 -5.65 -7.10 -17.92
C LEU A 145 -6.72 -7.42 -18.99
N SER A 146 -8.00 -7.43 -18.62
CA SER A 146 -9.10 -7.60 -19.57
C SER A 146 -9.31 -6.36 -20.49
N ARG A 147 -8.77 -5.21 -20.14
CA ARG A 147 -8.77 -3.97 -20.96
C ARG A 147 -7.54 -3.84 -21.84
N ASN A 148 -6.53 -4.68 -21.62
CA ASN A 148 -5.29 -4.71 -22.38
C ASN A 148 -5.52 -5.39 -23.74
N ARG A 149 -5.98 -4.59 -24.71
CA ARG A 149 -6.28 -5.00 -26.09
C ARG A 149 -5.94 -3.89 -27.06
N SER A 150 -5.68 -4.22 -28.32
CA SER A 150 -5.16 -3.30 -29.32
C SER A 150 -5.73 -3.56 -30.69
N THR A 151 -5.98 -2.48 -31.44
CA THR A 151 -6.31 -2.48 -32.87
C THR A 151 -5.32 -1.64 -33.67
N CYS A 152 -4.27 -1.09 -33.05
CA CYS A 152 -3.29 -0.23 -33.69
C CYS A 152 -2.05 -0.97 -34.24
N GLY A 153 -2.07 -2.31 -34.28
CA GLY A 153 -0.94 -3.13 -34.76
C GLY A 153 0.15 -3.39 -33.73
N VAL A 154 0.06 -2.79 -32.51
CA VAL A 154 0.95 -3.11 -31.38
C VAL A 154 0.32 -4.25 -30.61
N LYS A 155 1.04 -5.37 -30.40
CA LYS A 155 0.60 -6.45 -29.52
C LYS A 155 0.35 -5.88 -28.11
N PRO A 156 -0.84 -6.12 -27.51
CA PRO A 156 -1.11 -5.59 -26.16
C PRO A 156 -0.21 -6.24 -25.10
N TYR A 157 0.29 -5.45 -24.18
CA TYR A 157 1.18 -5.91 -23.09
C TYR A 157 1.11 -5.02 -21.86
N ILE A 158 1.60 -5.56 -20.72
CA ILE A 158 1.63 -4.89 -19.43
C ILE A 158 3.07 -4.74 -18.95
N ARG A 159 3.36 -3.60 -18.38
CA ARG A 159 4.58 -3.33 -17.64
C ARG A 159 4.25 -2.89 -16.22
N ALA A 160 5.02 -3.34 -15.24
CA ALA A 160 4.82 -2.93 -13.88
C ALA A 160 6.14 -2.65 -13.19
N THR A 161 6.14 -1.68 -12.28
CA THR A 161 7.25 -1.42 -11.37
C THR A 161 6.79 -1.63 -9.94
N CYS A 162 7.66 -2.03 -9.03
CA CYS A 162 7.33 -2.12 -7.61
C CYS A 162 8.56 -2.15 -6.72
N ASN A 163 8.37 -1.72 -5.48
CA ASN A 163 9.28 -2.01 -4.37
C ASN A 163 8.79 -3.27 -3.64
N PRO A 164 9.69 -4.03 -2.97
CA PRO A 164 9.26 -5.19 -2.20
C PRO A 164 8.23 -4.84 -1.14
N ASP A 165 7.22 -5.70 -1.04
CA ASP A 165 6.21 -5.66 0.01
C ASP A 165 5.76 -7.09 0.30
N ALA A 166 6.13 -7.61 1.47
CA ALA A 166 5.90 -9.00 1.88
C ALA A 166 4.41 -9.32 2.13
N ASP A 167 3.57 -8.30 2.28
CA ASP A 167 2.11 -8.44 2.48
C ASP A 167 1.31 -8.22 1.19
N SER A 168 1.98 -7.82 0.10
CA SER A 168 1.35 -7.62 -1.19
C SER A 168 1.12 -8.96 -1.92
N TRP A 169 -0.03 -9.07 -2.61
CA TRP A 169 -0.29 -10.20 -3.53
C TRP A 169 0.80 -10.37 -4.61
N VAL A 170 1.57 -9.31 -4.89
CA VAL A 170 2.68 -9.36 -5.84
C VAL A 170 3.81 -10.27 -5.35
N ALA A 171 4.07 -10.29 -4.02
CA ALA A 171 5.08 -11.20 -3.44
C ALA A 171 4.75 -12.67 -3.73
N ASP A 172 3.46 -13.06 -3.63
CA ASP A 172 3.00 -14.40 -4.00
C ASP A 172 3.08 -14.62 -5.51
N PHE A 173 2.69 -13.63 -6.30
CA PHE A 173 2.67 -13.70 -7.76
C PHE A 173 4.05 -13.94 -8.36
N ILE A 174 5.10 -13.35 -7.79
CA ILE A 174 6.49 -13.50 -8.25
C ILE A 174 7.28 -14.52 -7.43
N SER A 175 6.64 -15.29 -6.54
CA SER A 175 7.29 -16.16 -5.55
C SER A 175 8.30 -17.14 -6.18
N TRP A 176 8.08 -17.60 -7.40
CA TRP A 176 9.01 -18.48 -8.11
C TRP A 176 10.38 -17.84 -8.39
N TRP A 177 10.43 -16.52 -8.59
CA TRP A 177 11.67 -15.76 -8.81
C TRP A 177 12.39 -15.38 -7.51
N ILE A 178 11.74 -15.60 -6.36
CA ILE A 178 12.23 -15.22 -5.04
C ILE A 178 12.62 -16.47 -4.26
N ASP A 179 13.79 -16.44 -3.65
CA ASP A 179 14.20 -17.46 -2.69
C ASP A 179 13.29 -17.39 -1.45
N GLN A 180 12.62 -18.50 -1.16
CA GLN A 180 11.59 -18.55 -0.13
C GLN A 180 12.16 -18.59 1.30
N GLU A 181 13.46 -18.90 1.45
CA GLU A 181 14.14 -18.90 2.75
C GLU A 181 14.72 -17.51 3.07
N THR A 182 15.39 -16.92 2.09
CA THR A 182 16.10 -15.65 2.30
C THR A 182 15.28 -14.41 1.96
N GLY A 183 14.27 -14.53 1.10
CA GLY A 183 13.43 -13.41 0.63
C GLY A 183 14.05 -12.58 -0.49
N TYR A 184 15.23 -12.95 -0.99
CA TYR A 184 15.88 -12.25 -2.09
C TYR A 184 15.59 -12.87 -3.46
N PRO A 185 15.69 -12.08 -4.54
CA PRO A 185 15.59 -12.60 -5.89
C PRO A 185 16.66 -13.65 -6.21
N ILE A 186 16.24 -14.77 -6.79
CA ILE A 186 17.16 -15.81 -7.31
C ILE A 186 17.76 -15.27 -8.61
N LYS A 187 19.08 -15.07 -8.61
CA LYS A 187 19.80 -14.42 -9.70
C LYS A 187 19.61 -15.12 -11.06
N GLU A 188 19.61 -16.43 -11.06
CA GLU A 188 19.47 -17.27 -12.26
C GLU A 188 18.06 -17.24 -12.82
N ARG A 189 17.07 -16.89 -12.00
CA ARG A 189 15.66 -16.79 -12.41
C ARG A 189 15.26 -15.39 -12.85
N GLY A 190 16.07 -14.37 -12.54
CA GLY A 190 15.82 -12.98 -12.93
C GLY A 190 15.74 -12.79 -14.44
N GLY A 191 14.56 -12.45 -14.96
CA GLY A 191 14.29 -12.30 -16.39
C GLY A 191 13.89 -13.61 -17.11
N VAL A 192 13.86 -14.75 -16.42
CA VAL A 192 13.31 -15.99 -16.98
C VAL A 192 11.81 -15.83 -17.19
N ILE A 193 11.33 -16.23 -18.35
CA ILE A 193 9.91 -16.15 -18.72
C ILE A 193 9.21 -17.42 -18.28
N ARG A 194 8.09 -17.25 -17.60
CA ARG A 194 7.11 -18.31 -17.30
C ARG A 194 5.76 -17.97 -17.91
N TYR A 195 4.88 -18.93 -17.97
CA TYR A 195 3.56 -18.75 -18.54
C TYR A 195 2.47 -18.98 -17.49
N MET A 196 1.38 -18.26 -17.59
CA MET A 196 0.23 -18.40 -16.69
C MET A 196 -1.09 -18.44 -17.45
N ILE A 197 -2.04 -19.20 -16.90
CA ILE A 197 -3.49 -19.09 -17.18
C ILE A 197 -4.23 -18.88 -15.86
N ARG A 198 -5.46 -18.38 -15.94
CA ARG A 198 -6.35 -18.29 -14.78
C ARG A 198 -7.48 -19.31 -14.91
N VAL A 199 -7.58 -20.20 -13.93
CA VAL A 199 -8.67 -21.15 -13.78
C VAL A 199 -9.50 -20.69 -12.57
N GLY A 200 -10.61 -20.03 -12.84
CA GLY A 200 -11.35 -19.29 -11.81
C GLY A 200 -10.49 -18.15 -11.22
N ASP A 201 -10.31 -18.14 -9.90
CA ASP A 201 -9.45 -17.14 -9.21
C ASP A 201 -8.02 -17.62 -8.95
N VAL A 202 -7.69 -18.85 -9.38
CA VAL A 202 -6.39 -19.46 -9.18
C VAL A 202 -5.52 -19.27 -10.42
N ILE A 203 -4.26 -18.87 -10.21
CA ILE A 203 -3.26 -18.76 -11.27
C ILE A 203 -2.52 -20.09 -11.37
N GLN A 204 -2.53 -20.67 -12.57
CA GLN A 204 -1.78 -21.87 -12.89
C GLN A 204 -0.53 -21.47 -13.68
N TRP A 205 0.61 -22.02 -13.27
CA TRP A 205 1.90 -21.70 -13.85
C TRP A 205 2.48 -22.88 -14.63
N GLY A 206 3.18 -22.58 -15.72
CA GLY A 206 3.95 -23.52 -16.53
C GLY A 206 5.21 -22.87 -17.08
N ASP A 207 6.17 -23.69 -17.50
CA ASP A 207 7.40 -23.21 -18.12
C ASP A 207 7.23 -23.02 -19.63
N THR A 208 6.21 -23.65 -20.21
CA THR A 208 5.75 -23.45 -21.59
C THR A 208 4.23 -23.30 -21.65
N PRO A 209 3.68 -22.66 -22.73
CA PRO A 209 2.25 -22.66 -22.96
C PRO A 209 1.68 -24.05 -23.13
N GLN A 210 2.41 -24.94 -23.82
CA GLN A 210 1.99 -26.32 -24.11
C GLN A 210 1.74 -27.11 -22.81
N GLU A 211 2.66 -27.01 -21.86
CA GLU A 211 2.50 -27.64 -20.53
C GLU A 211 1.19 -27.24 -19.82
N LEU A 212 0.78 -25.98 -19.97
CA LEU A 212 -0.47 -25.48 -19.39
C LEU A 212 -1.69 -26.08 -20.10
N ILE A 213 -1.68 -26.13 -21.43
CA ILE A 213 -2.82 -26.63 -22.21
C ILE A 213 -2.97 -28.15 -22.07
N GLU A 214 -1.86 -28.88 -21.91
CA GLU A 214 -1.92 -30.33 -21.58
C GLU A 214 -2.61 -30.58 -20.23
N ARG A 215 -2.42 -29.71 -19.25
CA ARG A 215 -3.07 -29.81 -17.93
C ARG A 215 -4.49 -29.25 -17.90
N TYR A 216 -4.80 -28.28 -18.77
CA TYR A 216 -6.07 -27.54 -18.83
C TYR A 216 -6.53 -27.42 -20.29
N PRO A 217 -7.11 -28.53 -20.87
CA PRO A 217 -7.45 -28.61 -22.29
C PRO A 217 -8.57 -27.65 -22.75
N GLU A 218 -9.27 -27.02 -21.81
CA GLU A 218 -10.29 -26.01 -22.09
C GLU A 218 -9.69 -24.65 -22.52
N PHE A 219 -8.36 -24.48 -22.47
CA PHE A 219 -7.65 -23.28 -22.90
C PHE A 219 -6.83 -23.54 -24.16
N ASP A 220 -6.58 -22.49 -24.94
CA ASP A 220 -5.71 -22.51 -26.11
C ASP A 220 -4.32 -21.94 -25.77
N VAL A 221 -3.31 -22.27 -26.58
CA VAL A 221 -1.94 -21.76 -26.43
C VAL A 221 -1.89 -20.23 -26.37
N GLY A 222 -2.82 -19.55 -27.06
CA GLY A 222 -2.94 -18.08 -27.07
C GLY A 222 -3.48 -17.48 -25.76
N ASP A 223 -4.12 -18.28 -24.92
CA ASP A 223 -4.66 -17.84 -23.61
C ASP A 223 -3.56 -17.72 -22.57
N ALA A 224 -2.48 -18.49 -22.71
CA ALA A 224 -1.34 -18.44 -21.82
C ALA A 224 -0.58 -17.11 -21.95
N LYS A 225 -0.48 -16.35 -20.85
CA LYS A 225 0.27 -15.10 -20.78
C LYS A 225 1.69 -15.36 -20.31
N SER A 226 2.67 -14.85 -21.06
CA SER A 226 4.06 -14.85 -20.65
C SER A 226 4.33 -13.78 -19.61
N VAL A 227 5.00 -14.18 -18.52
CA VAL A 227 5.29 -13.33 -17.36
C VAL A 227 6.76 -13.45 -17.00
N THR A 228 7.39 -12.34 -16.65
CA THR A 228 8.73 -12.37 -16.07
C THR A 228 8.89 -11.33 -14.97
N PHE A 229 9.81 -11.59 -14.05
CA PHE A 229 10.25 -10.68 -13.02
C PHE A 229 11.72 -10.29 -13.25
N ILE A 230 12.00 -9.00 -13.29
CA ILE A 230 13.33 -8.44 -13.45
C ILE A 230 13.72 -7.76 -12.14
N PRO A 231 14.63 -8.37 -11.34
CA PRO A 231 15.10 -7.76 -10.11
C PRO A 231 16.06 -6.60 -10.40
N ALA A 232 16.00 -5.58 -9.55
CA ALA A 232 16.93 -4.47 -9.60
C ALA A 232 17.32 -3.97 -8.21
N THR A 233 18.53 -3.43 -8.14
CA THR A 233 19.08 -2.78 -6.96
C THR A 233 19.42 -1.32 -7.24
N ILE A 234 19.64 -0.53 -6.19
CA ILE A 234 20.11 0.85 -6.36
C ILE A 234 21.44 0.93 -7.12
N HIS A 235 22.29 -0.12 -7.02
CA HIS A 235 23.57 -0.18 -7.70
C HIS A 235 23.45 -0.28 -9.23
N ASP A 236 22.28 -0.66 -9.73
CA ASP A 236 21.99 -0.68 -11.17
C ASP A 236 21.67 0.73 -11.71
N ASN A 237 21.49 1.72 -10.84
CA ASN A 237 21.23 3.12 -11.21
C ASN A 237 22.48 3.99 -10.99
N GLN A 238 23.45 3.85 -11.85
CA GLN A 238 24.71 4.59 -11.78
C GLN A 238 24.52 6.09 -11.92
N GLU A 239 23.53 6.54 -12.69
CA GLU A 239 23.22 7.97 -12.84
C GLU A 239 22.75 8.59 -11.51
N LEU A 240 21.88 7.90 -10.78
CA LEU A 240 21.45 8.38 -9.47
C LEU A 240 22.62 8.44 -8.49
N LEU A 241 23.41 7.39 -8.43
CA LEU A 241 24.56 7.32 -7.52
C LEU A 241 25.62 8.37 -7.81
N ARG A 242 25.83 8.70 -9.10
CA ARG A 242 26.77 9.75 -9.52
C ARG A 242 26.27 11.15 -9.14
N HIS A 243 24.98 11.43 -9.35
CA HIS A 243 24.40 12.75 -9.11
C HIS A 243 23.96 12.97 -7.65
N ASN A 244 23.62 11.90 -6.93
CA ASN A 244 23.14 11.99 -5.54
C ASN A 244 23.65 10.81 -4.70
N PRO A 245 24.95 10.76 -4.36
CA PRO A 245 25.52 9.69 -3.52
C PRO A 245 24.93 9.67 -2.11
N GLN A 246 24.43 10.80 -1.61
CA GLN A 246 23.77 10.91 -0.31
C GLN A 246 22.50 10.06 -0.22
N TYR A 247 21.83 9.79 -1.33
CA TYR A 247 20.63 8.95 -1.34
C TYR A 247 20.91 7.53 -0.84
N LEU A 248 22.06 6.96 -1.22
CA LEU A 248 22.48 5.66 -0.71
C LEU A 248 22.74 5.69 0.81
N ALA A 249 23.33 6.78 1.33
CA ALA A 249 23.54 6.94 2.76
C ALA A 249 22.20 7.03 3.52
N ASN A 250 21.23 7.76 2.97
CA ASN A 250 19.88 7.84 3.53
C ASN A 250 19.20 6.46 3.61
N LEU A 251 19.29 5.64 2.56
CA LEU A 251 18.76 4.26 2.59
C LEU A 251 19.46 3.38 3.63
N LYS A 252 20.78 3.53 3.80
CA LYS A 252 21.55 2.79 4.82
C LYS A 252 21.14 3.16 6.25
N SER A 253 20.67 4.38 6.48
CA SER A 253 20.25 4.86 7.81
C SER A 253 18.83 4.46 8.19
N LEU A 254 18.06 3.83 7.29
CA LEU A 254 16.72 3.34 7.57
C LEU A 254 16.73 2.24 8.65
N PRO A 255 15.63 2.10 9.41
CA PRO A 255 15.42 0.96 10.30
C PRO A 255 15.63 -0.37 9.57
N THR A 256 16.02 -1.42 10.30
CA THR A 256 16.46 -2.70 9.70
C THR A 256 15.47 -3.26 8.68
N VAL A 257 14.17 -3.31 9.01
CA VAL A 257 13.16 -3.87 8.10
C VAL A 257 13.01 -3.04 6.82
N GLU A 258 12.95 -1.72 6.95
CA GLU A 258 12.84 -0.82 5.79
C GLU A 258 14.12 -0.84 4.96
N ARG A 259 15.29 -0.92 5.60
CA ARG A 259 16.56 -1.05 4.90
C ARG A 259 16.64 -2.35 4.11
N GLU A 260 16.27 -3.48 4.71
CA GLU A 260 16.23 -4.78 4.01
C GLU A 260 15.26 -4.75 2.82
N ARG A 261 14.10 -4.10 2.98
CA ARG A 261 13.11 -3.94 1.92
C ARG A 261 13.57 -2.98 0.82
N LEU A 262 13.93 -1.76 1.19
CA LEU A 262 14.13 -0.66 0.23
C LEU A 262 15.55 -0.57 -0.32
N LEU A 263 16.56 -0.98 0.45
CA LEU A 263 17.95 -0.98 -0.02
C LEU A 263 18.34 -2.35 -0.61
N HIS A 264 18.04 -3.43 0.10
CA HIS A 264 18.51 -4.77 -0.29
C HIS A 264 17.50 -5.53 -1.16
N GLY A 265 16.26 -5.07 -1.26
CA GLY A 265 15.26 -5.67 -2.14
C GLY A 265 14.65 -6.97 -1.61
N ASN A 266 14.56 -7.14 -0.28
CA ASN A 266 14.00 -8.33 0.35
C ASN A 266 12.47 -8.34 0.26
N TRP A 267 11.89 -9.41 -0.26
CA TRP A 267 10.44 -9.59 -0.49
C TRP A 267 9.71 -10.29 0.65
N LYS A 268 10.43 -10.78 1.65
CA LYS A 268 9.83 -11.55 2.77
C LYS A 268 10.08 -10.92 4.13
N ILE A 269 10.92 -9.88 4.17
CA ILE A 269 11.22 -9.24 5.44
C ILE A 269 9.96 -8.62 6.05
N LYS A 270 9.67 -9.04 7.26
CA LYS A 270 8.61 -8.47 8.10
C LYS A 270 9.21 -8.13 9.45
N PRO A 271 8.67 -7.14 10.17
CA PRO A 271 9.04 -6.95 11.56
C PRO A 271 8.81 -8.25 12.33
N ALA A 272 9.79 -8.65 13.14
CA ALA A 272 9.64 -9.85 13.96
C ALA A 272 8.48 -9.66 14.97
N ALA A 273 7.75 -10.75 15.25
CA ALA A 273 6.76 -10.76 16.32
C ALA A 273 7.42 -10.30 17.64
N GLY A 274 6.72 -9.47 18.41
CA GLY A 274 7.24 -8.87 19.64
C GLY A 274 8.22 -7.69 19.46
N MET A 275 8.44 -7.21 18.24
CA MET A 275 9.23 -5.97 18.05
C MET A 275 8.48 -4.71 18.52
N PHE A 276 7.16 -4.68 18.40
CA PHE A 276 6.34 -3.55 18.79
C PHE A 276 5.94 -3.61 20.26
N PHE A 277 5.40 -4.75 20.67
CA PHE A 277 4.82 -4.92 22.00
C PHE A 277 5.30 -6.22 22.63
N LYS A 278 5.75 -6.17 23.87
CA LYS A 278 6.02 -7.34 24.71
C LYS A 278 5.31 -7.17 26.03
N ARG A 279 4.68 -8.22 26.53
CA ARG A 279 4.04 -8.24 27.85
C ARG A 279 5.03 -7.84 28.96
N SER A 280 6.28 -8.22 28.84
CA SER A 280 7.34 -7.89 29.81
C SER A 280 7.75 -6.41 29.83
N GLN A 281 7.26 -5.61 28.92
CA GLN A 281 7.60 -4.18 28.81
C GLN A 281 6.50 -3.25 29.33
N ILE A 282 5.38 -3.78 29.84
CA ILE A 282 4.39 -2.94 30.52
C ILE A 282 4.94 -2.45 31.86
N GLY A 283 4.31 -1.40 32.39
CA GLY A 283 4.53 -0.96 33.77
C GLY A 283 3.99 -1.98 34.77
N ASP A 284 2.74 -1.84 35.14
CA ASP A 284 2.12 -2.71 36.14
C ASP A 284 0.83 -3.39 35.59
N MET A 285 0.60 -4.62 36.12
CA MET A 285 -0.72 -5.24 36.07
C MET A 285 -1.52 -4.74 37.27
N LEU A 286 -2.60 -4.01 37.00
CA LEU A 286 -3.41 -3.35 38.02
C LEU A 286 -4.62 -4.19 38.40
N SER A 287 -4.93 -4.32 39.69
CA SER A 287 -6.18 -4.92 40.15
C SER A 287 -7.34 -3.90 40.20
N VAL A 288 -7.02 -2.60 40.23
CA VAL A 288 -8.00 -1.50 40.31
C VAL A 288 -7.52 -0.34 39.45
N ILE A 289 -8.45 0.35 38.80
CA ILE A 289 -8.18 1.56 38.02
C ILE A 289 -7.64 2.68 38.93
N PRO A 290 -6.50 3.32 38.58
CA PRO A 290 -5.97 4.44 39.34
C PRO A 290 -6.92 5.65 39.36
N GLY A 291 -7.05 6.32 40.50
CA GLY A 291 -7.89 7.49 40.65
C GLY A 291 -7.34 8.78 40.02
N ASP A 292 -6.14 8.76 39.49
CA ASP A 292 -5.42 9.89 38.89
C ASP A 292 -5.54 9.96 37.35
N VAL A 293 -6.43 9.17 36.75
CA VAL A 293 -6.71 9.23 35.31
C VAL A 293 -7.47 10.49 34.96
N ILE A 294 -6.92 11.30 34.06
CA ILE A 294 -7.44 12.63 33.71
C ILE A 294 -8.17 12.67 32.37
N GLN A 295 -7.97 11.68 31.51
CA GLN A 295 -8.61 11.58 30.21
C GLN A 295 -8.92 10.13 29.89
N TRP A 296 -10.07 9.90 29.22
CA TRP A 296 -10.51 8.60 28.78
C TRP A 296 -10.87 8.62 27.30
N VAL A 297 -10.41 7.61 26.56
CA VAL A 297 -10.75 7.39 25.16
C VAL A 297 -11.10 5.92 24.93
N ARG A 298 -12.21 5.67 24.24
CA ARG A 298 -12.57 4.38 23.66
C ARG A 298 -12.25 4.43 22.16
N GLY A 299 -11.15 3.80 21.73
CA GLY A 299 -10.84 3.61 20.32
C GLY A 299 -11.51 2.36 19.78
N TRP A 300 -12.03 2.42 18.58
CA TRP A 300 -12.63 1.30 17.87
C TRP A 300 -11.92 1.02 16.57
N ASP A 301 -11.82 -0.26 16.23
CA ASP A 301 -11.57 -0.77 14.88
C ASP A 301 -12.81 -1.56 14.45
N LEU A 302 -13.40 -1.20 13.30
CA LEU A 302 -14.67 -1.74 12.85
C LEU A 302 -14.46 -2.76 11.72
N ALA A 303 -15.09 -3.93 11.83
CA ALA A 303 -15.09 -4.92 10.75
C ALA A 303 -15.69 -4.36 9.46
N ALA A 304 -14.98 -4.51 8.36
CA ALA A 304 -15.38 -4.02 7.03
C ALA A 304 -16.29 -4.97 6.25
N THR A 305 -16.48 -6.22 6.69
CA THR A 305 -17.20 -7.27 5.93
C THR A 305 -18.70 -7.29 6.26
N SER A 306 -19.52 -7.16 5.20
CA SER A 306 -20.94 -7.49 5.23
C SER A 306 -21.15 -9.01 5.12
N GLU A 307 -22.23 -9.54 5.71
CA GLU A 307 -22.64 -10.96 5.68
C GLU A 307 -22.81 -11.55 4.27
N SER A 308 -22.73 -10.76 3.20
CA SER A 308 -23.02 -11.16 1.82
C SER A 308 -21.93 -11.96 1.12
N GLU A 309 -20.73 -12.13 1.69
CA GLU A 309 -19.58 -12.72 0.99
C GLU A 309 -19.18 -14.13 1.46
N GLY A 310 -19.99 -14.82 2.24
CA GLY A 310 -19.76 -16.25 2.58
C GLY A 310 -18.49 -16.54 3.40
N GLY A 311 -17.82 -15.51 3.94
CA GLY A 311 -16.65 -15.63 4.81
C GLY A 311 -17.00 -15.42 6.29
N GLU A 312 -16.15 -15.89 7.20
CA GLU A 312 -16.26 -15.54 8.62
C GLU A 312 -16.16 -14.02 8.81
N PRO A 313 -17.09 -13.35 9.54
CA PRO A 313 -17.03 -11.93 9.79
C PRO A 313 -15.68 -11.52 10.42
N ALA A 314 -15.12 -10.39 10.02
CA ALA A 314 -13.95 -9.83 10.69
C ALA A 314 -14.29 -9.39 12.11
N TYR A 315 -13.28 -9.27 12.98
CA TYR A 315 -13.48 -8.78 14.34
C TYR A 315 -13.76 -7.28 14.35
N THR A 316 -14.65 -6.85 15.25
CA THR A 316 -14.73 -5.48 15.71
C THR A 316 -14.11 -5.41 17.09
N SER A 317 -13.13 -4.52 17.26
CA SER A 317 -12.42 -4.34 18.53
C SER A 317 -12.62 -2.95 19.09
N GLY A 318 -12.79 -2.86 20.42
CA GLY A 318 -12.92 -1.60 21.15
C GLY A 318 -11.99 -1.60 22.37
N VAL A 319 -11.07 -0.63 22.48
CA VAL A 319 -10.12 -0.53 23.60
C VAL A 319 -10.34 0.76 24.38
N LEU A 320 -10.60 0.64 25.67
CA LEU A 320 -10.66 1.77 26.60
C LEU A 320 -9.29 2.07 27.17
N MET A 321 -8.81 3.27 26.92
CA MET A 321 -7.51 3.72 27.37
C MET A 321 -7.64 5.02 28.17
N GLY A 322 -6.91 5.13 29.29
CA GLY A 322 -6.84 6.33 30.09
C GLY A 322 -5.45 6.94 30.12
N LYS A 323 -5.35 8.27 30.22
CA LYS A 323 -4.10 9.00 30.45
C LYS A 323 -4.08 9.48 31.90
N ARG A 324 -3.01 9.16 32.63
CA ARG A 324 -2.78 9.53 34.03
C ARG A 324 -2.13 10.91 34.16
N LYS A 325 -2.21 11.50 35.35
CA LYS A 325 -1.58 12.80 35.66
C LYS A 325 -0.06 12.81 35.49
N ASP A 326 0.57 11.67 35.75
CA ASP A 326 2.03 11.48 35.60
C ASP A 326 2.48 11.28 34.15
N GLY A 327 1.52 11.26 33.19
CA GLY A 327 1.78 11.05 31.77
C GLY A 327 1.74 9.60 31.31
N ARG A 328 1.61 8.62 32.22
CA ARG A 328 1.45 7.20 31.90
C ARG A 328 0.04 6.91 31.38
N TYR A 329 -0.13 5.72 30.83
CA TYR A 329 -1.38 5.25 30.24
C TYR A 329 -1.89 4.01 30.97
N VAL A 330 -3.21 3.79 30.94
CA VAL A 330 -3.82 2.56 31.45
C VAL A 330 -4.76 1.98 30.41
N VAL A 331 -4.61 0.70 30.09
CA VAL A 331 -5.61 -0.07 29.32
C VAL A 331 -6.61 -0.64 30.32
N ALA A 332 -7.85 -0.17 30.27
CA ALA A 332 -8.84 -0.43 31.30
C ALA A 332 -9.91 -1.44 30.88
N ASP A 333 -10.13 -1.62 29.57
CA ASP A 333 -11.10 -2.58 29.05
C ASP A 333 -10.85 -2.86 27.56
N VAL A 334 -11.09 -4.10 27.13
CA VAL A 334 -10.97 -4.54 25.74
C VAL A 334 -12.19 -5.37 25.35
N ILE A 335 -12.82 -4.96 24.27
CA ILE A 335 -13.90 -5.69 23.60
C ILE A 335 -13.37 -6.22 22.27
N ASN A 336 -13.62 -7.48 21.97
CA ASN A 336 -13.26 -8.09 20.69
C ASN A 336 -14.35 -9.09 20.29
N VAL A 337 -15.17 -8.72 19.32
CA VAL A 337 -16.39 -9.46 18.96
C VAL A 337 -16.52 -9.67 17.47
N ARG A 338 -17.19 -10.76 17.09
CA ARG A 338 -17.66 -11.03 15.73
C ARG A 338 -19.17 -10.94 15.74
N GLN A 339 -19.71 -9.93 15.10
CA GLN A 339 -21.13 -9.61 15.11
C GLN A 339 -21.55 -9.02 13.78
N SER A 340 -22.83 -9.07 13.46
CA SER A 340 -23.40 -8.36 12.33
C SER A 340 -23.27 -6.82 12.50
N ALA A 341 -23.32 -6.07 11.42
CA ALA A 341 -23.22 -4.61 11.45
C ALA A 341 -24.25 -3.94 12.37
N SER A 342 -25.43 -4.50 12.48
CA SER A 342 -26.48 -4.01 13.39
C SER A 342 -26.13 -4.25 14.86
N GLU A 343 -25.64 -5.45 15.19
CA GLU A 343 -25.22 -5.81 16.54
C GLU A 343 -24.00 -5.02 16.98
N VAL A 344 -23.00 -4.81 16.07
CA VAL A 344 -21.84 -3.95 16.33
C VAL A 344 -22.28 -2.54 16.73
N ARG A 345 -23.25 -1.94 16.04
CA ARG A 345 -23.78 -0.63 16.40
C ARG A 345 -24.38 -0.61 17.82
N GLN A 346 -25.13 -1.65 18.18
CA GLN A 346 -25.71 -1.76 19.52
C GLN A 346 -24.61 -1.97 20.58
N THR A 347 -23.62 -2.82 20.29
CA THR A 347 -22.46 -3.04 21.16
C THR A 347 -21.73 -1.73 21.45
N ILE A 348 -21.43 -0.94 20.40
CA ILE A 348 -20.76 0.37 20.56
C ILE A 348 -21.59 1.31 21.43
N LYS A 349 -22.90 1.38 21.21
CA LYS A 349 -23.79 2.25 21.99
C LYS A 349 -23.91 1.82 23.44
N HIS A 350 -24.07 0.52 23.70
CA HIS A 350 -24.11 -0.04 25.05
C HIS A 350 -22.78 0.21 25.80
N THR A 351 -21.66 -0.03 25.14
CA THR A 351 -20.33 0.27 25.68
C THR A 351 -20.18 1.75 26.04
N ALA A 352 -20.60 2.64 25.13
CA ALA A 352 -20.58 4.09 25.39
C ALA A 352 -21.41 4.49 26.61
N GLN A 353 -22.57 3.86 26.83
CA GLN A 353 -23.41 4.09 28.01
C GLN A 353 -22.72 3.61 29.28
N THR A 354 -22.12 2.41 29.25
CA THR A 354 -21.39 1.82 30.39
C THR A 354 -20.16 2.65 30.75
N ASP A 355 -19.35 3.02 29.74
CA ASP A 355 -18.18 3.87 29.92
C ASP A 355 -18.53 5.23 30.52
N LYS A 356 -19.60 5.88 30.02
CA LYS A 356 -20.07 7.18 30.51
C LYS A 356 -20.56 7.08 31.97
N ALA A 357 -21.25 6.01 32.33
CA ALA A 357 -21.71 5.79 33.69
C ALA A 357 -20.55 5.58 34.67
N LYS A 358 -19.48 4.92 34.24
CA LYS A 358 -18.34 4.57 35.09
C LYS A 358 -17.28 5.67 35.17
N TYR A 359 -17.01 6.35 34.05
CA TYR A 359 -15.87 7.28 33.91
C TYR A 359 -16.29 8.72 33.54
N GLN A 360 -17.58 9.02 33.52
CA GLN A 360 -18.19 10.33 33.25
C GLN A 360 -17.92 10.89 31.85
N GLN A 361 -16.67 11.24 31.52
CA GLN A 361 -16.30 11.81 30.24
C GLN A 361 -15.36 10.85 29.47
N VAL A 362 -15.93 10.06 28.61
CA VAL A 362 -15.17 9.20 27.69
C VAL A 362 -15.38 9.69 26.26
N ARG A 363 -14.29 9.91 25.53
CA ARG A 363 -14.34 10.21 24.11
C ARG A 363 -14.36 8.88 23.34
N ILE A 364 -15.12 8.85 22.28
CA ILE A 364 -15.21 7.69 21.39
C ILE A 364 -14.52 8.07 20.08
N ARG A 365 -13.52 7.31 19.69
CA ARG A 365 -12.85 7.46 18.41
C ARG A 365 -13.21 6.29 17.49
N LEU A 366 -13.75 6.65 16.31
CA LEU A 366 -14.11 5.69 15.25
C LEU A 366 -13.18 5.87 14.06
N PRO A 367 -12.87 4.80 13.31
CA PRO A 367 -12.19 4.92 12.04
C PRO A 367 -13.11 5.54 10.99
N GLN A 368 -12.54 6.27 10.06
CA GLN A 368 -13.21 6.77 8.86
C GLN A 368 -12.43 6.27 7.65
N ASP A 369 -13.07 5.48 6.81
CA ASP A 369 -12.49 5.05 5.55
C ASP A 369 -12.36 6.22 4.56
N PRO A 370 -11.37 6.19 3.64
CA PRO A 370 -11.27 7.18 2.58
C PRO A 370 -12.49 7.15 1.65
N GLY A 371 -12.89 8.31 1.17
CA GLY A 371 -13.99 8.48 0.21
C GLY A 371 -15.34 8.84 0.83
N GLN A 372 -16.37 8.98 -0.04
CA GLN A 372 -17.69 9.48 0.37
C GLN A 372 -18.42 8.46 1.25
N ALA A 373 -18.37 7.19 0.92
CA ALA A 373 -19.01 6.12 1.69
C ALA A 373 -18.50 6.07 3.14
N GLY A 374 -17.18 6.18 3.33
CA GLY A 374 -16.59 6.23 4.68
C GLY A 374 -17.02 7.48 5.47
N LYS A 375 -17.17 8.64 4.81
CA LYS A 375 -17.71 9.85 5.43
C LYS A 375 -19.16 9.67 5.85
N ASP A 376 -19.99 9.10 4.99
CA ASP A 376 -21.42 8.87 5.27
C ASP A 376 -21.61 7.87 6.40
N GLN A 377 -20.80 6.81 6.43
CA GLN A 377 -20.76 5.83 7.51
C GLN A 377 -20.36 6.51 8.84
N ALA A 378 -19.29 7.29 8.85
CA ALA A 378 -18.84 8.01 10.05
C ALA A 378 -19.91 8.98 10.55
N GLN A 379 -20.56 9.75 9.68
CA GLN A 379 -21.67 10.64 10.04
C GLN A 379 -22.88 9.88 10.60
N SER A 380 -23.20 8.71 10.04
CA SER A 380 -24.27 7.85 10.53
C SER A 380 -23.98 7.38 11.96
N TYR A 381 -22.73 6.96 12.27
CA TYR A 381 -22.33 6.60 13.63
C TYR A 381 -22.39 7.80 14.60
N ILE A 382 -21.90 8.98 14.19
CA ILE A 382 -21.96 10.20 15.01
C ILE A 382 -23.40 10.55 15.37
N LYS A 383 -24.32 10.47 14.41
CA LYS A 383 -25.75 10.69 14.66
C LYS A 383 -26.35 9.62 15.59
N PHE A 384 -26.00 8.37 15.38
CA PHE A 384 -26.49 7.24 16.19
C PHE A 384 -26.03 7.32 17.64
N LEU A 385 -24.81 7.85 17.86
CA LEU A 385 -24.20 8.05 19.18
C LEU A 385 -24.44 9.49 19.71
N SER A 386 -25.53 10.12 19.31
CA SER A 386 -25.91 11.44 19.84
C SER A 386 -25.99 11.43 21.37
N GLY A 387 -25.35 12.42 22.00
CA GLY A 387 -25.21 12.50 23.46
C GLY A 387 -23.89 11.96 24.03
N PHE A 388 -23.00 11.47 23.16
CA PHE A 388 -21.63 11.09 23.50
C PHE A 388 -20.62 11.98 22.74
N SER A 389 -19.40 12.06 23.24
CA SER A 389 -18.28 12.75 22.55
C SER A 389 -17.65 11.80 21.53
N VAL A 390 -17.98 11.95 20.26
CA VAL A 390 -17.56 11.07 19.19
C VAL A 390 -16.70 11.82 18.18
N THR A 391 -15.57 11.25 17.83
CA THR A 391 -14.67 11.72 16.77
C THR A 391 -14.50 10.61 15.73
N ALA A 392 -14.65 10.93 14.45
CA ALA A 392 -14.28 10.03 13.36
C ALA A 392 -13.03 10.59 12.68
N THR A 393 -12.01 9.75 12.50
CA THR A 393 -10.72 10.18 11.99
C THR A 393 -10.33 9.35 10.78
N LEU A 394 -9.95 10.03 9.69
CA LEU A 394 -9.40 9.39 8.51
C LEU A 394 -8.11 8.65 8.86
N GLU A 395 -8.09 7.35 8.61
CA GLU A 395 -6.89 6.55 8.79
C GLU A 395 -5.95 6.70 7.61
N SER A 396 -4.68 7.02 7.87
CA SER A 396 -3.64 7.18 6.87
C SER A 396 -2.36 6.45 7.30
N GLY A 397 -1.62 5.93 6.33
CA GLY A 397 -0.40 5.14 6.58
C GLY A 397 -0.68 3.67 6.87
N SER A 398 0.39 2.87 7.02
CA SER A 398 0.28 1.46 7.36
C SER A 398 -0.13 1.27 8.83
N LYS A 399 -0.64 0.09 9.19
CA LYS A 399 -0.95 -0.28 10.58
C LYS A 399 0.27 -0.19 11.48
N GLU A 400 1.44 -0.57 10.95
CA GLU A 400 2.72 -0.49 11.64
C GLU A 400 3.07 0.96 11.98
N THR A 401 2.99 1.87 11.01
CA THR A 401 3.27 3.31 11.22
C THR A 401 2.33 3.92 12.26
N ARG A 402 1.07 3.50 12.29
CA ARG A 402 0.10 3.98 13.28
C ARG A 402 0.36 3.43 14.68
N ALA A 403 0.93 2.22 14.78
CA ALA A 403 1.25 1.57 16.05
C ALA A 403 2.58 2.06 16.67
N GLU A 404 3.52 2.57 15.89
CA GLU A 404 4.85 2.99 16.35
C GLU A 404 4.82 3.95 17.55
N PRO A 405 4.00 5.03 17.59
CA PRO A 405 4.01 5.95 18.71
C PRO A 405 3.56 5.29 20.03
N MET A 406 2.55 4.42 19.95
CA MET A 406 2.09 3.63 21.10
C MET A 406 3.15 2.61 21.51
N ALA A 407 3.78 1.93 20.57
CA ALA A 407 4.83 0.94 20.83
C ALA A 407 6.03 1.56 21.54
N ALA A 408 6.43 2.77 21.19
CA ALA A 408 7.51 3.49 21.86
C ALA A 408 7.20 3.73 23.35
N GLN A 409 5.97 4.14 23.68
CA GLN A 409 5.54 4.31 25.08
C GLN A 409 5.40 2.97 25.82
N TRP A 410 4.94 1.94 25.11
CA TRP A 410 4.85 0.59 25.67
C TRP A 410 6.23 0.05 26.03
N GLN A 411 7.21 0.16 25.15
CA GLN A 411 8.59 -0.26 25.35
C GLN A 411 9.31 0.53 26.47
N ALA A 412 8.88 1.77 26.69
CA ALA A 412 9.37 2.61 27.78
C ALA A 412 8.74 2.27 29.16
N GLY A 413 7.82 1.29 29.22
CA GLY A 413 7.13 0.90 30.45
C GLY A 413 6.04 1.88 30.91
N ASN A 414 5.57 2.73 30.01
CA ASN A 414 4.59 3.78 30.33
C ASN A 414 3.14 3.30 30.26
N PHE A 415 2.88 2.02 30.03
CA PHE A 415 1.55 1.43 30.01
C PHE A 415 1.30 0.52 31.20
N ASP A 416 0.23 0.77 31.92
CA ASP A 416 -0.35 -0.15 32.89
C ASP A 416 -1.55 -0.87 32.26
N VAL A 417 -1.83 -2.09 32.71
CA VAL A 417 -2.96 -2.87 32.17
C VAL A 417 -3.82 -3.40 33.32
N LEU A 418 -5.13 -3.20 33.24
CA LEU A 418 -6.06 -3.76 34.23
C LEU A 418 -6.13 -5.27 34.07
N THR A 419 -6.03 -5.99 35.18
CA THR A 419 -6.18 -7.45 35.22
C THR A 419 -7.64 -7.84 34.96
N ALA A 420 -7.88 -8.59 33.88
CA ALA A 420 -9.20 -9.02 33.45
C ALA A 420 -9.11 -10.23 32.49
N ASP A 421 -10.24 -10.87 32.21
CA ASP A 421 -10.32 -12.08 31.38
C ASP A 421 -9.85 -11.87 29.92
N TRP A 422 -9.90 -10.65 29.41
CA TRP A 422 -9.45 -10.31 28.05
C TRP A 422 -7.92 -10.22 27.90
N ASN A 423 -7.16 -10.21 29.02
CA ASN A 423 -5.71 -9.94 28.97
C ASN A 423 -4.94 -10.90 28.09
N GLU A 424 -5.23 -12.21 28.14
CA GLU A 424 -4.47 -13.20 27.38
C GLU A 424 -4.66 -13.02 25.87
N ALA A 425 -5.89 -12.81 25.43
CA ALA A 425 -6.19 -12.56 24.02
C ALA A 425 -5.57 -11.24 23.53
N TYR A 426 -5.62 -10.20 24.37
CA TYR A 426 -5.05 -8.89 24.08
C TYR A 426 -3.54 -8.95 23.92
N PHE A 427 -2.82 -9.49 24.91
CA PHE A 427 -1.38 -9.61 24.86
C PHE A 427 -0.93 -10.52 23.71
N SER A 428 -1.59 -11.63 23.49
CA SER A 428 -1.26 -12.54 22.38
C SER A 428 -1.34 -11.83 21.02
N GLN A 429 -2.36 -11.01 20.80
CA GLN A 429 -2.47 -10.26 19.53
C GLN A 429 -1.42 -9.16 19.43
N LEU A 430 -1.15 -8.41 20.49
CA LEU A 430 -0.13 -7.38 20.51
C LEU A 430 1.28 -7.96 20.31
N GLU A 431 1.62 -9.03 21.01
CA GLU A 431 2.95 -9.68 20.89
C GLU A 431 3.16 -10.31 19.50
N SER A 432 2.10 -10.76 18.85
CA SER A 432 2.16 -11.31 17.49
C SER A 432 2.19 -10.24 16.39
N PHE A 433 1.95 -8.96 16.73
CA PHE A 433 1.95 -7.87 15.77
C PHE A 433 3.38 -7.59 15.26
N PRO A 434 3.55 -7.32 13.95
CA PRO A 434 2.56 -7.20 12.89
C PRO A 434 2.29 -8.51 12.13
N ALA A 435 2.90 -9.62 12.54
CA ALA A 435 2.80 -10.91 11.85
C ALA A 435 1.46 -11.65 12.07
N SER A 436 0.65 -11.20 13.05
CA SER A 436 -0.64 -11.81 13.37
C SER A 436 -1.66 -11.70 12.23
N ARG A 437 -2.49 -12.74 12.10
CA ARG A 437 -3.64 -12.74 11.19
C ARG A 437 -4.65 -11.64 11.52
N TYR A 438 -4.89 -11.40 12.80
CA TYR A 438 -5.82 -10.38 13.32
C TYR A 438 -5.02 -9.25 13.97
N LYS A 439 -5.36 -8.00 13.66
CA LYS A 439 -4.67 -6.79 14.12
C LYS A 439 -5.63 -5.78 14.76
N ASP A 440 -6.89 -6.18 14.91
CA ASP A 440 -8.01 -5.29 15.25
C ASP A 440 -7.85 -4.65 16.64
N MET A 441 -7.35 -5.41 17.64
CA MET A 441 -7.07 -4.86 18.97
C MET A 441 -5.86 -3.91 18.97
N VAL A 442 -4.87 -4.12 18.10
CA VAL A 442 -3.74 -3.20 17.94
C VAL A 442 -4.20 -1.90 17.30
N ASP A 443 -5.04 -1.97 16.24
CA ASP A 443 -5.57 -0.78 15.57
C ASP A 443 -6.48 0.03 16.50
N ALA A 444 -7.38 -0.62 17.25
CA ALA A 444 -8.22 0.03 18.25
C ALA A 444 -7.37 0.70 19.35
N SER A 445 -6.31 0.04 19.83
CA SER A 445 -5.39 0.59 20.83
C SER A 445 -4.62 1.80 20.31
N SER A 446 -4.05 1.69 19.11
CA SER A 446 -3.31 2.77 18.45
C SER A 446 -4.20 3.98 18.19
N SER A 447 -5.46 3.73 17.83
CA SER A 447 -6.48 4.75 17.65
C SER A 447 -6.81 5.47 18.96
N ALA A 448 -7.03 4.73 20.05
CA ALA A 448 -7.26 5.30 21.39
C ALA A 448 -6.06 6.14 21.85
N PHE A 449 -4.85 5.62 21.70
CA PHE A 449 -3.62 6.31 22.08
C PHE A 449 -3.43 7.61 21.29
N ALA A 450 -3.58 7.58 19.97
CA ALA A 450 -3.45 8.76 19.12
C ALA A 450 -4.43 9.88 19.54
N GLU A 451 -5.68 9.55 19.92
CA GLU A 451 -6.64 10.52 20.39
C GLU A 451 -6.27 11.13 21.76
N LEU A 452 -5.64 10.35 22.64
CA LEU A 452 -5.12 10.87 23.92
C LEU A 452 -3.98 11.89 23.71
N GLU A 453 -3.17 11.69 22.66
CA GLU A 453 -2.01 12.53 22.38
C GLU A 453 -2.34 13.82 21.59
N LEU A 454 -3.38 13.82 20.77
CA LEU A 454 -3.77 15.01 19.98
C LEU A 454 -3.95 16.29 20.81
N ARG A 455 -4.46 16.19 22.04
CA ARG A 455 -4.67 17.38 22.92
C ARG A 455 -3.40 17.97 23.50
N ASN A 456 -2.32 17.19 23.64
CA ASN A 456 -1.05 17.74 24.13
C ASN A 456 -0.45 18.74 23.14
N LEU A 457 -0.62 18.52 21.84
CA LEU A 457 -0.17 19.43 20.78
C LEU A 457 -0.96 20.73 20.75
N PHE A 458 -2.25 20.72 21.08
CA PHE A 458 -3.06 21.94 21.13
C PHE A 458 -2.76 22.78 22.38
N ASN A 459 -2.51 22.16 23.54
CA ASN A 459 -2.14 22.89 24.76
C ASN A 459 -0.73 23.51 24.66
N LEU A 460 0.23 22.87 23.99
CA LEU A 460 1.56 23.46 23.75
C LEU A 460 1.49 24.71 22.85
N LYS A 461 0.63 24.67 21.81
CA LYS A 461 0.44 25.84 20.93
C LYS A 461 -0.25 27.01 21.65
N ALA A 462 -1.11 26.75 22.62
CA ALA A 462 -1.75 27.78 23.44
C ALA A 462 -0.83 28.37 24.53
N LEU A 463 0.28 27.71 24.85
CA LEU A 463 1.31 28.20 25.79
C LEU A 463 2.44 28.98 25.09
N ILE A 464 2.50 28.96 23.77
CA ILE A 464 3.53 29.61 22.93
C ILE A 464 2.94 30.82 22.17
N SER A 465 1.61 31.01 22.21
CA SER A 465 0.89 32.19 21.72
C SER A 465 0.59 33.16 22.86
#